data_91c2822c7a8f249dcbf0e9c124b27bcf
#
_entry.id   91c2822c7a8f249dcbf0e9c124b27bcf
#
_cell.length_a   1.000
_cell.length_b   1.000
_cell.length_c   1.000
_cell.angle_alpha   90.00
_cell.angle_beta   90.00
_cell.angle_gamma   90.00
#
_symmetry.space_group_name_H-M   'P 1'
#
loop_
_entity.id
_entity.type
_entity.pdbx_description
1 polymer ?
#
loop_
_entity_poly.entity_id
_entity_poly.type
_entity_poly.pdbx_seq_one_letter_code
_entity_poly.pdbx_strand_id
1 'polypeptide(L)'
;MELGMGTDITGSDYTKAACRAVFNALRQNSLALAPAFGKSRDDMHCEIVIGVQRPDAVRTDEVAAILPYGTREVRLEKGGLDTPREGPDGEPTGFTILANAAILVRLDLTQDDLDRLEQAK
;
A
#
# COMPACT_ATOMS: atom_id res chain seq x y z
N MET A 1 9.01 0.95 6.58
CA MET A 1 7.59 0.60 6.33
C MET A 1 6.77 1.86 6.19
N GLU A 2 5.95 1.94 5.17
CA GLU A 2 5.06 3.06 4.92
C GLU A 2 3.62 2.61 5.12
N LEU A 3 2.81 3.43 5.77
CA LEU A 3 1.42 3.13 6.06
C LEU A 3 0.50 4.13 5.37
N GLY A 4 -0.64 3.67 4.91
CA GLY A 4 -1.63 4.51 4.29
C GLY A 4 -3.05 3.98 4.45
N MET A 5 -4.01 4.86 4.22
CA MET A 5 -5.43 4.54 4.21
C MET A 5 -6.07 5.09 2.94
N GLY A 6 -7.04 4.37 2.42
CA GLY A 6 -7.81 4.80 1.27
C GLY A 6 -9.27 4.45 1.43
N THR A 7 -10.12 5.25 0.84
CA THR A 7 -11.56 5.05 0.94
C THR A 7 -12.21 5.04 -0.44
N ASP A 8 -13.29 4.26 -0.56
CA ASP A 8 -14.25 4.43 -1.64
C ASP A 8 -15.62 4.67 -1.00
N ILE A 9 -16.11 5.90 -1.12
CA ILE A 9 -17.29 6.36 -0.41
C ILE A 9 -18.57 5.88 -1.07
N THR A 10 -18.61 5.86 -2.38
CA THR A 10 -19.87 5.65 -3.12
C THR A 10 -19.88 4.42 -4.02
N GLY A 11 -18.73 3.93 -4.45
CA GLY A 11 -18.64 2.90 -5.48
C GLY A 11 -18.65 1.47 -4.97
N SER A 12 -18.47 1.26 -3.68
CA SER A 12 -18.32 -0.07 -3.06
C SER A 12 -17.22 -0.91 -3.75
N ASP A 13 -16.15 -0.26 -4.19
CA ASP A 13 -15.06 -0.86 -4.95
C ASP A 13 -13.82 -1.04 -4.05
N TYR A 14 -13.56 -2.29 -3.66
CA TYR A 14 -12.43 -2.62 -2.80
C TYR A 14 -11.08 -2.36 -3.45
N THR A 15 -10.95 -2.60 -4.74
CA THR A 15 -9.71 -2.33 -5.47
C THR A 15 -9.40 -0.84 -5.48
N LYS A 16 -10.41 -0.01 -5.71
CA LYS A 16 -10.26 1.44 -5.71
C LYS A 16 -9.81 1.96 -4.33
N ALA A 17 -10.43 1.47 -3.27
CA ALA A 17 -10.03 1.81 -1.91
C ALA A 17 -8.58 1.37 -1.62
N ALA A 18 -8.21 0.17 -2.03
CA ALA A 18 -6.85 -0.36 -1.88
C ALA A 18 -5.82 0.48 -2.64
N CYS A 19 -6.11 0.83 -3.89
CA CYS A 19 -5.22 1.68 -4.69
C CYS A 19 -5.01 3.06 -4.05
N ARG A 20 -6.07 3.63 -3.51
CA ARG A 20 -5.99 4.92 -2.79
C ARG A 20 -5.17 4.80 -1.51
N ALA A 21 -5.27 3.66 -0.82
CA ALA A 21 -4.46 3.41 0.38
C ALA A 21 -2.97 3.33 0.05
N VAL A 22 -2.60 2.64 -1.02
CA VAL A 22 -1.21 2.57 -1.49
C VAL A 22 -0.72 3.96 -1.90
N PHE A 23 -1.51 4.69 -2.66
CA PHE A 23 -1.16 6.04 -3.08
C PHE A 23 -0.95 6.97 -1.87
N ASN A 24 -1.81 6.87 -0.87
CA ASN A 24 -1.68 7.64 0.37
C ASN A 24 -0.38 7.30 1.11
N ALA A 25 -0.04 6.03 1.21
CA ALA A 25 1.22 5.60 1.83
C ALA A 25 2.43 6.21 1.10
N LEU A 26 2.41 6.21 -0.23
CA LEU A 26 3.49 6.78 -1.03
C LEU A 26 3.62 8.30 -0.87
N ARG A 27 2.51 8.99 -0.70
CA ARG A 27 2.51 10.45 -0.57
C ARG A 27 3.02 10.93 0.78
N GLN A 28 2.77 10.17 1.85
CA GLN A 28 3.18 10.56 3.19
C GLN A 28 4.67 10.44 3.41
N ASN A 29 5.30 9.51 2.71
CA ASN A 29 6.71 9.21 2.88
C ASN A 29 7.36 8.99 1.52
N SER A 30 8.54 9.52 1.34
CA SER A 30 9.35 9.21 0.18
C SER A 30 10.01 7.85 0.40
N LEU A 31 9.97 6.97 -0.59
CA LEU A 31 10.74 5.73 -0.58
C LEU A 31 12.21 6.05 -0.85
N ALA A 32 12.86 6.62 0.15
CA ALA A 32 14.21 7.16 0.02
C ALA A 32 15.31 6.14 0.35
N LEU A 33 14.94 4.89 0.67
CA LEU A 33 15.91 3.88 1.10
C LEU A 33 16.97 3.61 0.04
N ALA A 34 16.54 3.32 -1.19
CA ALA A 34 17.49 3.01 -2.27
C ALA A 34 18.40 4.19 -2.60
N PRO A 35 17.89 5.42 -2.83
CA PRO A 35 18.75 6.57 -3.06
C PRO A 35 19.74 6.86 -1.92
N ALA A 36 19.36 6.59 -0.68
CA ALA A 36 20.25 6.78 0.47
C ALA A 36 21.50 5.90 0.42
N PHE A 37 21.43 4.75 -0.28
CA PHE A 37 22.56 3.86 -0.51
C PHE A 37 23.16 4.01 -1.91
N GLY A 38 22.78 5.06 -2.66
CA GLY A 38 23.26 5.27 -4.03
C GLY A 38 22.71 4.25 -5.02
N LYS A 39 21.58 3.62 -4.73
CA LYS A 39 20.94 2.61 -5.56
C LYS A 39 19.69 3.15 -6.24
N SER A 40 19.29 2.47 -7.32
CA SER A 40 18.05 2.79 -8.01
C SER A 40 16.83 2.30 -7.23
N ARG A 41 15.71 3.00 -7.35
CA ARG A 41 14.43 2.52 -6.84
C ARG A 41 14.01 1.20 -7.48
N ASP A 42 14.49 0.90 -8.70
CA ASP A 42 14.23 -0.38 -9.37
C ASP A 42 14.91 -1.57 -8.66
N ASP A 43 15.88 -1.31 -7.80
CA ASP A 43 16.54 -2.35 -7.00
C ASP A 43 15.76 -2.70 -5.73
N MET A 44 14.68 -2.01 -5.44
CA MET A 44 13.86 -2.27 -4.25
C MET A 44 12.95 -3.47 -4.45
N HIS A 45 12.75 -4.20 -3.35
CA HIS A 45 11.76 -5.27 -3.27
C HIS A 45 10.64 -4.78 -2.36
N CYS A 46 9.46 -4.64 -2.92
CA CYS A 46 8.32 -4.07 -2.22
C CYS A 46 7.25 -5.12 -1.97
N GLU A 47 6.86 -5.27 -0.72
CA GLU A 47 5.69 -6.05 -0.33
C GLU A 47 4.58 -5.08 0.04
N ILE A 48 3.44 -5.20 -0.64
CA ILE A 48 2.27 -4.36 -0.41
C ILE A 48 1.23 -5.22 0.30
N VAL A 49 0.94 -4.89 1.54
CA VAL A 49 -0.08 -5.60 2.33
C VAL A 49 -1.32 -4.73 2.37
N ILE A 50 -2.43 -5.28 1.93
CA ILE A 50 -3.73 -4.59 1.89
C ILE A 50 -4.68 -5.24 2.86
N GLY A 51 -5.28 -4.44 3.73
CA GLY A 51 -6.36 -4.86 4.61
C GLY A 51 -7.69 -4.30 4.12
N VAL A 52 -8.60 -5.19 3.77
CA VAL A 52 -10.00 -4.89 3.41
C VAL A 52 -10.92 -5.97 3.96
N GLN A 53 -12.20 -5.69 4.05
CA GLN A 53 -13.17 -6.67 4.56
C GLN A 53 -13.40 -7.84 3.61
N ARG A 54 -13.17 -7.63 2.31
CA ARG A 54 -13.27 -8.68 1.28
C ARG A 54 -12.00 -8.75 0.44
N PRO A 55 -10.97 -9.44 0.93
CA PRO A 55 -9.70 -9.56 0.21
C PRO A 55 -9.85 -10.16 -1.19
N ASP A 56 -10.74 -11.12 -1.37
CA ASP A 56 -11.00 -11.78 -2.64
C ASP A 56 -11.58 -10.87 -3.72
N ALA A 57 -12.09 -9.70 -3.35
CA ALA A 57 -12.65 -8.74 -4.29
C ALA A 57 -11.61 -7.74 -4.84
N VAL A 58 -10.36 -7.81 -4.39
CA VAL A 58 -9.30 -6.88 -4.82
C VAL A 58 -8.51 -7.47 -6.00
N ARG A 59 -8.36 -6.67 -7.04
CA ARG A 59 -7.52 -7.03 -8.19
C ARG A 59 -6.08 -6.61 -7.91
N THR A 60 -5.24 -7.59 -7.62
CA THR A 60 -3.86 -7.36 -7.16
C THR A 60 -2.96 -6.70 -8.21
N ASP A 61 -3.20 -6.98 -9.49
CA ASP A 61 -2.45 -6.36 -10.59
C ASP A 61 -2.65 -4.85 -10.64
N GLU A 62 -3.86 -4.37 -10.40
CA GLU A 62 -4.15 -2.94 -10.36
C GLU A 62 -3.49 -2.27 -9.16
N VAL A 63 -3.47 -2.95 -8.01
CA VAL A 63 -2.81 -2.44 -6.81
C VAL A 63 -1.29 -2.36 -7.03
N ALA A 64 -0.69 -3.40 -7.57
CA ALA A 64 0.74 -3.44 -7.86
C ALA A 64 1.16 -2.32 -8.82
N ALA A 65 0.30 -1.98 -9.78
CA ALA A 65 0.59 -0.95 -10.78
C ALA A 65 0.70 0.46 -10.19
N ILE A 66 0.20 0.70 -8.98
CA ILE A 66 0.33 2.00 -8.31
C ILE A 66 1.79 2.30 -7.97
N LEU A 67 2.58 1.26 -7.68
CA LEU A 67 4.00 1.40 -7.39
C LEU A 67 4.79 1.18 -8.69
N PRO A 68 5.42 2.22 -9.26
CA PRO A 68 5.93 2.15 -10.63
C PRO A 68 7.34 1.56 -10.76
N TYR A 69 7.97 1.12 -9.68
CA TYR A 69 9.35 0.66 -9.69
C TYR A 69 9.58 -0.47 -8.70
N GLY A 70 10.67 -1.21 -8.92
CA GLY A 70 11.07 -2.33 -8.08
C GLY A 70 10.26 -3.60 -8.33
N THR A 71 10.57 -4.65 -7.59
CA THR A 71 9.73 -5.85 -7.56
C THR A 71 8.58 -5.62 -6.59
N ARG A 72 7.39 -6.09 -6.98
CA ARG A 72 6.17 -5.81 -6.21
C ARG A 72 5.41 -7.09 -5.97
N GLU A 73 5.11 -7.34 -4.72
CA GLU A 73 4.28 -8.45 -4.31
C GLU A 73 3.10 -7.90 -3.49
N VAL A 74 1.90 -8.31 -3.82
CA VAL A 74 0.69 -7.85 -3.13
C VAL A 74 0.15 -9.00 -2.30
N ARG A 75 -0.01 -8.76 -1.00
CA ARG A 75 -0.65 -9.68 -0.06
C ARG A 75 -1.93 -9.05 0.45
N LEU A 76 -3.00 -9.83 0.42
CA LEU A 76 -4.32 -9.38 0.86
C LEU A 76 -4.66 -10.04 2.18
N GLU A 77 -5.16 -9.24 3.10
CA GLU A 77 -5.61 -9.70 4.42
C GLU A 77 -6.96 -9.09 4.74
N LYS A 78 -7.69 -9.73 5.64
CA LYS A 78 -8.92 -9.14 6.15
C LYS A 78 -8.56 -8.02 7.11
N GLY A 79 -9.10 -6.83 6.85
CA GLY A 79 -8.85 -5.63 7.62
C GLY A 79 -9.70 -4.50 7.10
N GLY A 80 -9.28 -3.27 7.39
CA GLY A 80 -10.07 -2.11 7.00
C GLY A 80 -11.43 -2.08 7.66
N LEU A 81 -12.37 -1.38 7.05
CA LEU A 81 -13.70 -1.21 7.60
C LEU A 81 -14.71 -0.97 6.48
N ASP A 82 -15.83 -1.71 6.54
CA ASP A 82 -16.99 -1.42 5.71
C ASP A 82 -18.06 -0.79 6.59
N THR A 83 -18.48 0.42 6.22
CA THR A 83 -19.54 1.13 6.93
C THR A 83 -20.78 1.22 6.05
N PRO A 84 -21.92 0.67 6.46
CA PRO A 84 -23.16 0.81 5.69
C PRO A 84 -23.54 2.26 5.52
N ARG A 85 -23.99 2.60 4.30
CA ARG A 85 -24.56 3.92 4.01
C ARG A 85 -26.06 3.82 3.99
N GLU A 86 -26.71 4.80 4.61
CA GLU A 86 -28.16 4.88 4.62
C GLU A 86 -28.63 5.91 3.60
N GLY A 87 -29.67 5.55 2.87
CA GLY A 87 -30.40 6.45 2.01
C GLY A 87 -31.38 7.35 2.78
N PRO A 88 -32.11 8.21 2.07
CA PRO A 88 -33.05 9.17 2.71
C PRO A 88 -34.08 8.53 3.60
N ASP A 89 -34.47 7.28 3.30
CA ASP A 89 -35.48 6.54 4.05
C ASP A 89 -34.89 5.57 5.07
N GLY A 90 -33.58 5.68 5.36
CA GLY A 90 -32.89 4.78 6.26
C GLY A 90 -32.54 3.42 5.65
N GLU A 91 -32.74 3.24 4.34
CA GLU A 91 -32.42 1.98 3.67
C GLU A 91 -30.95 1.89 3.31
N PRO A 92 -30.35 0.67 3.37
CA PRO A 92 -28.95 0.50 2.96
C PRO A 92 -28.76 0.80 1.47
N THR A 93 -27.76 1.62 1.15
CA THR A 93 -27.43 1.99 -0.23
C THR A 93 -26.04 1.52 -0.65
N GLY A 94 -25.42 0.65 0.11
CA GLY A 94 -24.08 0.15 -0.10
C GLY A 94 -23.16 0.47 1.06
N PHE A 95 -21.87 0.41 0.82
CA PHE A 95 -20.85 0.60 1.86
C PHE A 95 -19.89 1.71 1.49
N THR A 96 -19.47 2.46 2.50
CA THR A 96 -18.21 3.20 2.43
C THR A 96 -17.11 2.25 2.85
N ILE A 97 -16.14 2.04 2.00
CA ILE A 97 -15.05 1.10 2.21
C ILE A 97 -13.80 1.86 2.64
N LEU A 98 -13.19 1.44 3.72
CA LEU A 98 -11.88 1.91 4.16
C LEU A 98 -10.89 0.76 4.03
N ALA A 99 -9.81 0.99 3.27
CA ALA A 99 -8.70 0.06 3.13
C ALA A 99 -7.47 0.58 3.87
N ASN A 100 -6.70 -0.34 4.43
CA ASN A 100 -5.38 -0.05 4.96
C ASN A 100 -4.32 -0.60 4.02
N ALA A 101 -3.19 0.08 3.94
CA ALA A 101 -2.03 -0.40 3.20
C ALA A 101 -0.78 -0.28 4.05
N ALA A 102 0.08 -1.29 3.96
CA ALA A 102 1.44 -1.25 4.47
C ALA A 102 2.38 -1.60 3.32
N ILE A 103 3.39 -0.78 3.09
CA ILE A 103 4.43 -1.04 2.10
C ILE A 103 5.72 -1.31 2.84
N LEU A 104 6.20 -2.54 2.70
CA LEU A 104 7.49 -2.95 3.26
C LEU A 104 8.51 -2.93 2.12
N VAL A 105 9.57 -2.19 2.33
CA VAL A 105 10.63 -2.05 1.34
C VAL A 105 11.87 -2.77 1.83
N ARG A 106 12.44 -3.60 0.97
CA ARG A 106 13.70 -4.29 1.21
C ARG A 106 14.68 -3.92 0.11
N LEU A 107 15.92 -3.86 0.49
CA LEU A 107 17.01 -3.55 -0.41
C LEU A 107 18.15 -4.51 -0.15
N ASP A 108 18.70 -5.12 -1.22
CA ASP A 108 19.88 -5.98 -1.09
C ASP A 108 21.09 -5.08 -0.89
N LEU A 109 21.78 -5.27 0.24
CA LEU A 109 22.96 -4.50 0.59
C LEU A 109 24.22 -5.34 0.40
N THR A 110 25.25 -4.70 -0.13
CA THR A 110 26.60 -5.28 -0.19
C THR A 110 27.31 -5.11 1.14
N GLN A 111 28.45 -5.78 1.31
CA GLN A 111 29.27 -5.58 2.50
C GLN A 111 29.76 -4.13 2.60
N ASP A 112 30.07 -3.49 1.47
CA ASP A 112 30.47 -2.10 1.45
C ASP A 112 29.35 -1.17 1.94
N ASP A 113 28.10 -1.46 1.58
CA ASP A 113 26.93 -0.70 2.04
C ASP A 113 26.82 -0.81 3.57
N LEU A 114 27.00 -2.01 4.13
CA LEU A 114 26.95 -2.25 5.56
C LEU A 114 28.07 -1.54 6.29
N ASP A 115 29.27 -1.55 5.74
CA ASP A 115 30.42 -0.86 6.31
C ASP A 115 30.22 0.65 6.37
N ARG A 116 29.61 1.24 5.33
CA ARG A 116 29.24 2.65 5.33
C ARG A 116 28.21 2.97 6.42
N LEU A 117 27.25 2.08 6.62
CA LEU A 117 26.24 2.25 7.65
C LEU A 117 26.87 2.28 9.04
N GLU A 118 27.86 1.42 9.31
CA GLU A 118 28.57 1.42 10.58
C GLU A 118 29.39 2.68 10.80
N GLN A 119 30.02 3.19 9.75
CA GLN A 119 30.80 4.44 9.82
C GLN A 119 29.93 5.66 10.10
N ALA A 120 28.64 5.61 9.75
CA ALA A 120 27.70 6.72 9.95
C ALA A 120 27.08 6.76 11.34
N LYS A 121 27.35 5.78 12.18
CA LYS A 121 26.82 5.74 13.56
C LYS A 121 27.56 6.70 14.48
#